data_fb3933dee136ee1cd5192c96ce576636
#
_entry.id   fb3933dee136ee1cd5192c96ce576636
#
_cell.length_a   1.000
_cell.length_b   1.000
_cell.length_c   1.000
_cell.angle_alpha   90.00
_cell.angle_beta   90.00
_cell.angle_gamma   90.00
#
_symmetry.space_group_name_H-M   'P 1'
#
loop_
_entity.id
_entity.type
_entity.pdbx_description
1 polymer ?
#
loop_
_entity_poly.entity_id
_entity_poly.type
_entity_poly.pdbx_seq_one_letter_code
_entity_poly.pdbx_strand_id
1 'polypeptide(L)'
;MVIKFRKRRWRLARRDRGPKPLRFWPDPKKQVTARGLVRDLFFWLRPVMFLAALIVLWPTLDPALIEPPRFLQMAPEPVSATFTRCGLGRSWACVIDGDTFKLGDRKIRVIGIDAPETHPSRCAEEARLGELATAKLQALLNERPFEMVGRIDDLHDRYGRDLRVIRRKLADGGYQNIAEELRRAGLAHRYLGGFKTGWC
;
A
#
# COMPACT_ATOMS: atom_id res chain seq x y z
N MET A 1 -56.15 -49.05 -65.46
CA MET A 1 -55.51 -48.14 -64.44
C MET A 1 -55.08 -49.01 -63.30
N VAL A 2 -53.75 -49.37 -63.23
CA VAL A 2 -53.23 -50.37 -62.26
C VAL A 2 -52.42 -49.64 -61.27
N ILE A 3 -52.89 -49.55 -60.01
CA ILE A 3 -52.16 -48.88 -58.91
C ILE A 3 -51.19 -49.87 -58.29
N LYS A 4 -49.85 -49.61 -58.44
CA LYS A 4 -48.83 -50.40 -57.79
C LYS A 4 -48.55 -49.90 -56.37
N PHE A 5 -48.98 -50.69 -55.36
CA PHE A 5 -48.61 -50.48 -53.97
C PHE A 5 -47.13 -50.83 -53.69
N ARG A 6 -46.33 -49.84 -53.32
CA ARG A 6 -44.90 -49.99 -52.92
C ARG A 6 -44.83 -50.30 -51.42
N LYS A 7 -44.53 -51.55 -51.03
CA LYS A 7 -44.37 -51.99 -49.65
C LYS A 7 -43.08 -51.29 -49.05
N ARG A 8 -43.27 -50.38 -48.10
CA ARG A 8 -42.18 -49.85 -47.29
C ARG A 8 -41.77 -50.91 -46.29
N ARG A 9 -40.52 -51.43 -46.42
CA ARG A 9 -39.87 -52.27 -45.40
C ARG A 9 -39.39 -51.38 -44.27
N TRP A 10 -40.03 -51.46 -43.13
CA TRP A 10 -39.52 -50.88 -41.88
C TRP A 10 -38.38 -51.79 -41.38
N ARG A 11 -37.12 -51.30 -41.41
CA ARG A 11 -36.02 -51.94 -40.71
C ARG A 11 -36.06 -51.43 -39.28
N LEU A 12 -36.56 -52.24 -38.37
CA LEU A 12 -36.37 -52.05 -36.93
C LEU A 12 -34.91 -52.39 -36.61
N ALA A 13 -34.06 -51.36 -36.59
CA ALA A 13 -32.73 -51.47 -36.00
C ALA A 13 -32.84 -51.31 -34.48
N ARG A 14 -33.15 -52.40 -33.80
CA ARG A 14 -32.96 -52.49 -32.36
C ARG A 14 -31.49 -52.48 -32.06
N ARG A 15 -30.98 -51.32 -31.70
CA ARG A 15 -29.63 -51.21 -31.18
C ARG A 15 -29.70 -51.36 -29.66
N ASP A 16 -29.63 -52.58 -29.16
CA ASP A 16 -29.44 -52.88 -27.74
C ASP A 16 -28.09 -52.29 -27.31
N ARG A 17 -28.16 -51.06 -26.77
CA ARG A 17 -27.03 -50.51 -25.98
C ARG A 17 -27.22 -51.02 -24.55
N GLY A 18 -26.59 -52.19 -24.27
CA GLY A 18 -26.47 -52.64 -22.89
C GLY A 18 -25.87 -51.55 -22.00
N PRO A 19 -26.13 -51.63 -20.72
CA PRO A 19 -25.58 -50.63 -19.76
C PRO A 19 -24.06 -50.62 -19.90
N LYS A 20 -23.52 -49.41 -20.08
CA LYS A 20 -22.04 -49.26 -20.15
C LYS A 20 -21.46 -49.69 -18.80
N PRO A 21 -20.44 -50.56 -18.80
CA PRO A 21 -19.82 -50.99 -17.56
C PRO A 21 -19.26 -49.77 -16.85
N LEU A 22 -19.52 -49.64 -15.54
CA LEU A 22 -18.93 -48.65 -14.67
C LEU A 22 -17.42 -48.91 -14.61
N ARG A 23 -16.62 -48.12 -15.31
CA ARG A 23 -15.16 -48.24 -15.29
C ARG A 23 -14.63 -47.54 -14.00
N PHE A 24 -14.46 -48.35 -12.96
CA PHE A 24 -13.83 -47.91 -11.70
C PHE A 24 -12.30 -47.89 -11.77
N TRP A 25 -11.70 -48.26 -12.87
CA TRP A 25 -10.25 -48.31 -13.00
C TRP A 25 -9.77 -47.23 -13.98
N PRO A 26 -8.77 -46.40 -13.60
CA PRO A 26 -8.18 -45.44 -14.51
C PRO A 26 -7.51 -46.20 -15.69
N ASP A 27 -7.77 -45.70 -16.88
CA ASP A 27 -7.27 -46.31 -18.12
C ASP A 27 -5.71 -46.35 -18.12
N PRO A 28 -5.06 -47.54 -18.10
CA PRO A 28 -3.60 -47.62 -17.97
C PRO A 28 -2.85 -47.08 -19.19
N LYS A 29 -3.58 -46.63 -20.21
CA LYS A 29 -3.01 -46.09 -21.47
C LYS A 29 -2.92 -44.57 -21.53
N LYS A 30 -3.23 -43.83 -20.49
CA LYS A 30 -2.84 -42.43 -20.44
C LYS A 30 -1.33 -42.35 -20.20
N GLN A 31 -0.58 -42.49 -21.27
CA GLN A 31 0.85 -42.14 -21.24
C GLN A 31 0.94 -40.68 -20.79
N VAL A 32 1.54 -40.48 -19.63
CA VAL A 32 1.87 -39.15 -19.13
C VAL A 32 2.93 -38.63 -20.08
N THR A 33 2.52 -37.86 -21.06
CA THR A 33 3.47 -37.24 -21.99
C THR A 33 4.26 -36.19 -21.23
N ALA A 34 5.57 -36.10 -21.47
CA ALA A 34 6.43 -35.09 -20.84
C ALA A 34 5.83 -33.65 -20.98
N ARG A 35 5.10 -33.39 -22.07
CA ARG A 35 4.36 -32.13 -22.29
C ARG A 35 3.21 -31.92 -21.29
N GLY A 36 2.54 -32.97 -20.84
CA GLY A 36 1.50 -32.89 -19.81
C GLY A 36 2.09 -32.53 -18.45
N LEU A 37 3.17 -33.20 -18.06
CA LEU A 37 3.89 -32.93 -16.81
C LEU A 37 4.42 -31.49 -16.74
N VAL A 38 5.01 -30.99 -17.82
CA VAL A 38 5.53 -29.62 -17.89
C VAL A 38 4.39 -28.61 -17.76
N ARG A 39 3.25 -28.84 -18.44
CA ARG A 39 2.08 -27.95 -18.35
C ARG A 39 1.49 -27.91 -16.95
N ASP A 40 1.38 -29.07 -16.30
CA ASP A 40 0.85 -29.18 -14.93
C ASP A 40 1.82 -28.57 -13.92
N LEU A 41 3.12 -28.74 -14.11
CA LEU A 41 4.15 -28.08 -13.29
C LEU A 41 4.07 -26.55 -13.42
N PHE A 42 3.94 -26.01 -14.64
CA PHE A 42 3.73 -24.57 -14.85
C PHE A 42 2.44 -24.05 -14.22
N PHE A 43 1.38 -24.85 -14.22
CA PHE A 43 0.13 -24.47 -13.58
C PHE A 43 0.28 -24.32 -12.07
N TRP A 44 0.98 -25.26 -11.42
CA TRP A 44 1.25 -25.21 -9.97
C TRP A 44 2.32 -24.18 -9.58
N LEU A 45 3.25 -23.86 -10.49
CA LEU A 45 4.27 -22.83 -10.24
C LEU A 45 3.73 -21.39 -10.41
N ARG A 46 2.62 -21.18 -11.12
CA ARG A 46 2.03 -19.84 -11.33
C ARG A 46 1.80 -19.05 -10.04
N PRO A 47 1.15 -19.60 -8.99
CA PRO A 47 0.95 -18.84 -7.76
C PRO A 47 2.26 -18.51 -7.04
N VAL A 48 3.25 -19.39 -7.13
CA VAL A 48 4.59 -19.18 -6.55
C VAL A 48 5.32 -18.06 -7.30
N MET A 49 5.29 -18.08 -8.63
CA MET A 49 5.88 -17.02 -9.45
C MET A 49 5.17 -15.68 -9.26
N PHE A 50 3.85 -15.69 -9.12
CA PHE A 50 3.08 -14.47 -8.83
C PHE A 50 3.45 -13.91 -7.46
N LEU A 51 3.56 -14.75 -6.44
CA LEU A 51 3.99 -14.34 -5.11
C LEU A 51 5.43 -13.81 -5.11
N ALA A 52 6.34 -14.47 -5.81
CA ALA A 52 7.72 -14.01 -5.97
C ALA A 52 7.78 -12.66 -6.70
N ALA A 53 6.98 -12.47 -7.75
CA ALA A 53 6.87 -11.18 -8.44
C ALA A 53 6.33 -10.08 -7.53
N LEU A 54 5.34 -10.38 -6.68
CA LEU A 54 4.84 -9.44 -5.68
C LEU A 54 5.92 -9.06 -4.67
N ILE A 55 6.71 -10.03 -4.18
CA ILE A 55 7.81 -9.76 -3.23
C ILE A 55 8.89 -8.90 -3.90
N VAL A 56 9.24 -9.15 -5.15
CA VAL A 56 10.25 -8.37 -5.89
C VAL A 56 9.74 -6.97 -6.21
N LEU A 57 8.44 -6.83 -6.54
CA LEU A 57 7.82 -5.53 -6.83
C LEU A 57 7.46 -4.74 -5.57
N TRP A 58 7.40 -5.40 -4.39
CA TRP A 58 7.04 -4.75 -3.14
C TRP A 58 7.85 -3.49 -2.82
N PRO A 59 9.20 -3.47 -2.95
CA PRO A 59 9.99 -2.26 -2.72
C PRO A 59 9.67 -1.10 -3.67
N THR A 60 9.18 -1.39 -4.87
CA THR A 60 8.82 -0.37 -5.86
C THR A 60 7.41 0.21 -5.64
N LEU A 61 6.54 -0.53 -4.93
CA LEU A 61 5.21 -0.08 -4.53
C LEU A 61 5.23 0.80 -3.27
N ASP A 62 6.31 0.73 -2.51
CA ASP A 62 6.49 1.43 -1.24
C ASP A 62 6.29 2.95 -1.32
N PRO A 63 6.91 3.69 -2.25
CA PRO A 63 6.67 5.12 -2.37
C PRO A 63 5.23 5.44 -2.77
N ALA A 64 4.56 4.58 -3.55
CA ALA A 64 3.17 4.77 -3.96
C ALA A 64 2.17 4.60 -2.80
N LEU A 65 2.54 3.87 -1.73
CA LEU A 65 1.72 3.74 -0.52
C LEU A 65 1.85 4.95 0.41
N ILE A 66 2.98 5.66 0.37
CA ILE A 66 3.20 6.88 1.15
C ILE A 66 2.64 8.10 0.39
N GLU A 67 2.93 8.19 -0.91
CA GLU A 67 2.36 9.22 -1.77
C GLU A 67 1.16 8.63 -2.53
N PRO A 68 -0.06 9.08 -2.24
CA PRO A 68 -1.25 8.57 -2.92
C PRO A 68 -1.16 8.88 -4.43
N PRO A 69 -1.75 8.06 -5.29
CA PRO A 69 -1.83 8.34 -6.72
C PRO A 69 -2.51 9.70 -6.96
N ARG A 70 -2.11 10.40 -8.01
CA ARG A 70 -2.54 11.79 -8.28
C ARG A 70 -4.04 12.01 -8.24
N PHE A 71 -4.83 11.02 -8.66
CA PHE A 71 -6.30 11.11 -8.65
C PHE A 71 -6.92 11.04 -7.23
N LEU A 72 -6.16 10.62 -6.22
CA LEU A 72 -6.56 10.61 -4.81
C LEU A 72 -5.89 11.76 -4.02
N GLN A 73 -5.03 12.56 -4.66
CA GLN A 73 -4.41 13.70 -4.01
C GLN A 73 -5.34 14.91 -4.03
N MET A 74 -5.40 15.60 -2.89
CA MET A 74 -5.92 16.98 -2.86
C MET A 74 -4.98 17.92 -3.60
N ALA A 75 -5.48 19.09 -3.98
CA ALA A 75 -4.64 20.16 -4.48
C ALA A 75 -3.52 20.45 -3.45
N PRO A 76 -2.24 20.57 -3.88
CA PRO A 76 -1.16 20.91 -2.98
C PRO A 76 -1.38 22.28 -2.33
N GLU A 77 -1.28 22.34 -1.01
CA GLU A 77 -1.38 23.55 -0.23
C GLU A 77 0.03 24.10 0.03
N PRO A 78 0.44 25.22 -0.56
CA PRO A 78 1.76 25.81 -0.32
C PRO A 78 1.81 26.46 1.07
N VAL A 79 2.89 26.23 1.80
CA VAL A 79 3.13 26.77 3.14
C VAL A 79 4.46 27.51 3.16
N SER A 80 4.40 28.76 3.63
CA SER A 80 5.56 29.59 3.93
C SER A 80 5.34 30.23 5.32
N ALA A 81 5.89 29.60 6.34
CA ALA A 81 5.76 30.03 7.72
C ALA A 81 7.06 29.73 8.50
N THR A 82 7.32 30.49 9.56
CA THR A 82 8.37 30.16 10.50
C THR A 82 7.81 29.38 11.67
N PHE A 83 8.31 28.16 11.85
CA PHE A 83 7.90 27.24 12.91
C PHE A 83 8.78 27.37 14.13
N THR A 84 8.15 27.52 15.28
CA THR A 84 8.82 27.45 16.58
C THR A 84 8.55 26.11 17.26
N ARG A 85 9.13 25.85 18.42
CA ARG A 85 8.71 24.74 19.28
C ARG A 85 7.39 25.11 19.94
N CYS A 86 6.37 24.21 19.95
CA CYS A 86 5.17 24.42 20.75
C CYS A 86 5.53 24.33 22.24
N GLY A 87 4.96 25.21 23.03
CA GLY A 87 5.23 25.30 24.47
C GLY A 87 4.62 26.53 25.09
N LEU A 88 5.39 27.40 25.67
CA LEU A 88 4.95 28.62 26.32
C LEU A 88 4.53 29.66 25.27
N GLY A 89 3.22 29.97 25.23
CA GLY A 89 2.66 31.04 24.41
C GLY A 89 1.79 30.55 23.23
N ARG A 90 1.14 31.52 22.57
CA ARG A 90 0.32 31.30 21.37
C ARG A 90 1.23 31.40 20.13
N SER A 91 1.64 30.28 19.60
CA SER A 91 2.32 30.25 18.30
C SER A 91 1.32 29.84 17.21
N TRP A 92 1.26 30.61 16.13
CA TRP A 92 0.44 30.28 14.96
C TRP A 92 1.00 29.09 14.20
N ALA A 93 2.32 28.92 14.15
CA ALA A 93 3.00 27.79 13.55
C ALA A 93 4.05 27.23 14.52
N CYS A 94 3.89 25.99 14.96
CA CYS A 94 4.83 25.35 15.87
C CYS A 94 4.86 23.84 15.72
N VAL A 95 5.99 23.22 16.07
CA VAL A 95 6.20 21.77 16.06
C VAL A 95 5.89 21.21 17.46
N ILE A 96 5.02 20.19 17.51
CA ILE A 96 4.59 19.53 18.74
C ILE A 96 5.56 18.40 19.07
N ASP A 97 5.79 17.50 18.13
CA ASP A 97 6.70 16.35 18.22
C ASP A 97 7.29 16.02 16.83
N GLY A 98 8.03 14.92 16.72
CA GLY A 98 8.78 14.57 15.51
C GLY A 98 7.93 14.24 14.28
N ASP A 99 6.62 14.08 14.42
CA ASP A 99 5.71 13.79 13.30
C ASP A 99 4.43 14.66 13.30
N THR A 100 4.34 15.62 14.21
CA THR A 100 3.15 16.45 14.37
C THR A 100 3.49 17.92 14.56
N PHE A 101 2.86 18.80 13.82
CA PHE A 101 3.00 20.25 13.96
C PHE A 101 1.65 20.97 13.89
N LYS A 102 1.62 22.21 14.31
CA LYS A 102 0.45 23.09 14.31
C LYS A 102 0.63 24.21 13.30
N LEU A 103 -0.44 24.52 12.56
CA LEU A 103 -0.52 25.66 11.65
C LEU A 103 -1.89 26.30 11.79
N GLY A 104 -1.95 27.48 12.44
CA GLY A 104 -3.20 28.07 12.87
C GLY A 104 -3.89 27.19 13.91
N ASP A 105 -5.14 26.85 13.69
CA ASP A 105 -5.92 25.96 14.56
C ASP A 105 -5.81 24.47 14.17
N ARG A 106 -5.16 24.17 13.04
CA ARG A 106 -5.01 22.82 12.51
C ARG A 106 -3.80 22.14 13.15
N LYS A 107 -3.99 20.88 13.55
CA LYS A 107 -2.91 19.96 13.89
C LYS A 107 -2.65 19.07 12.70
N ILE A 108 -1.44 19.06 12.19
CA ILE A 108 -1.04 18.31 11.02
C ILE A 108 -0.15 17.15 11.45
N ARG A 109 -0.52 15.92 11.06
CA ARG A 109 0.31 14.75 11.22
C ARG A 109 0.95 14.37 9.89
N VAL A 110 2.26 14.21 9.92
CA VAL A 110 3.05 13.76 8.78
C VAL A 110 2.77 12.28 8.51
N ILE A 111 2.27 11.96 7.31
CA ILE A 111 1.96 10.58 6.91
C ILE A 111 3.26 9.79 6.63
N GLY A 112 3.17 8.48 6.84
CA GLY A 112 4.22 7.53 6.45
C GLY A 112 5.28 7.29 7.50
N ILE A 113 5.25 8.03 8.61
CA ILE A 113 6.22 7.90 9.70
C ILE A 113 5.55 7.82 11.07
N ASP A 114 6.31 7.25 12.01
CA ASP A 114 6.08 7.29 13.44
C ASP A 114 7.38 7.77 14.09
N ALA A 115 7.34 8.92 14.74
CA ALA A 115 8.45 9.47 15.48
C ALA A 115 8.34 9.13 16.97
N PRO A 116 9.46 9.15 17.73
CA PRO A 116 9.42 8.99 19.17
C PRO A 116 8.64 10.14 19.82
N GLU A 117 7.83 9.78 20.81
CA GLU A 117 7.02 10.77 21.56
C GLU A 117 7.90 11.54 22.54
N THR A 118 7.65 12.85 22.64
CA THR A 118 8.32 13.68 23.65
C THR A 118 7.60 13.63 24.99
N HIS A 119 6.27 13.73 24.97
CA HIS A 119 5.40 13.73 26.15
C HIS A 119 4.04 13.07 25.88
N PRO A 120 3.66 11.97 26.54
CA PRO A 120 4.48 11.16 27.45
C PRO A 120 5.43 10.21 26.69
N SER A 121 6.70 10.20 27.01
CA SER A 121 7.65 9.18 26.56
C SER A 121 7.58 7.93 27.44
N ARG A 122 7.85 6.75 26.88
CA ARG A 122 7.84 5.47 27.59
C ARG A 122 9.14 5.21 28.35
N CYS A 123 10.25 5.80 27.88
CA CYS A 123 11.57 5.70 28.49
C CYS A 123 12.42 6.93 28.17
N ALA A 124 13.55 7.09 28.86
CA ALA A 124 14.46 8.21 28.67
C ALA A 124 15.05 8.29 27.24
N GLU A 125 15.27 7.14 26.62
CA GLU A 125 15.79 7.10 25.25
C GLU A 125 14.73 7.58 24.25
N GLU A 126 13.46 7.18 24.40
CA GLU A 126 12.36 7.70 23.57
C GLU A 126 12.22 9.23 23.72
N ALA A 127 12.31 9.75 24.96
CA ALA A 127 12.27 11.19 25.19
C ALA A 127 13.43 11.93 24.48
N ARG A 128 14.64 11.40 24.57
CA ARG A 128 15.82 11.98 23.93
C ARG A 128 15.70 11.97 22.40
N LEU A 129 15.27 10.85 21.82
CA LEU A 129 15.05 10.72 20.38
C LEU A 129 13.90 11.61 19.91
N GLY A 130 12.82 11.73 20.70
CA GLY A 130 11.67 12.58 20.42
C GLY A 130 12.08 14.07 20.33
N GLU A 131 12.93 14.55 21.25
CA GLU A 131 13.46 15.90 21.18
C GLU A 131 14.31 16.13 19.91
N LEU A 132 15.15 15.17 19.54
CA LEU A 132 15.95 15.24 18.32
C LEU A 132 15.06 15.22 17.06
N ALA A 133 14.04 14.36 17.03
CA ALA A 133 13.09 14.28 15.93
C ALA A 133 12.31 15.58 15.75
N THR A 134 11.86 16.17 16.86
CA THR A 134 11.11 17.44 16.85
C THR A 134 11.99 18.59 16.38
N ALA A 135 13.24 18.68 16.87
CA ALA A 135 14.17 19.70 16.41
C ALA A 135 14.50 19.54 14.92
N LYS A 136 14.67 18.29 14.45
CA LYS A 136 14.92 18.01 13.03
C LYS A 136 13.71 18.37 12.16
N LEU A 137 12.48 18.02 12.56
CA LEU A 137 11.29 18.43 11.84
C LEU A 137 11.19 19.95 11.76
N GLN A 138 11.40 20.67 12.88
CA GLN A 138 11.39 22.12 12.90
C GLN A 138 12.41 22.72 11.92
N ALA A 139 13.63 22.22 11.91
CA ALA A 139 14.67 22.67 10.98
C ALA A 139 14.25 22.43 9.52
N LEU A 140 13.71 21.25 9.20
CA LEU A 140 13.24 20.90 7.86
C LEU A 140 12.09 21.81 7.41
N LEU A 141 11.11 22.12 8.27
CA LEU A 141 9.99 22.99 7.92
C LEU A 141 10.44 24.45 7.70
N ASN A 142 11.49 24.89 8.39
CA ASN A 142 12.04 26.25 8.31
C ASN A 142 13.07 26.44 7.19
N GLU A 143 13.55 25.38 6.58
CA GLU A 143 14.61 25.48 5.56
C GLU A 143 14.16 26.28 4.34
N ARG A 144 12.97 26.00 3.81
CA ARG A 144 12.36 26.68 2.66
C ARG A 144 10.84 26.38 2.62
N PRO A 145 10.03 27.14 1.85
CA PRO A 145 8.64 26.81 1.62
C PRO A 145 8.42 25.36 1.15
N PHE A 146 7.31 24.78 1.55
CA PHE A 146 6.95 23.41 1.25
C PHE A 146 5.47 23.29 0.86
N GLU A 147 5.05 22.12 0.41
CA GLU A 147 3.67 21.80 0.08
C GLU A 147 3.14 20.72 1.01
N MET A 148 1.89 20.88 1.43
CA MET A 148 1.11 19.85 2.12
C MET A 148 0.15 19.21 1.13
N VAL A 149 0.13 17.89 1.06
CA VAL A 149 -0.76 17.12 0.18
C VAL A 149 -1.55 16.14 1.02
N GLY A 150 -2.88 16.27 1.00
CA GLY A 150 -3.81 15.34 1.63
C GLY A 150 -4.32 14.28 0.67
N ARG A 151 -4.95 13.25 1.22
CA ARG A 151 -5.77 12.30 0.47
C ARG A 151 -7.24 12.69 0.60
N ILE A 152 -8.01 12.57 -0.49
CA ILE A 152 -9.44 12.89 -0.48
C ILE A 152 -10.27 11.87 0.32
N ASP A 153 -9.77 10.66 0.47
CA ASP A 153 -10.41 9.52 1.13
C ASP A 153 -9.98 9.32 2.60
N ASP A 154 -8.94 10.05 3.06
CA ASP A 154 -8.39 9.93 4.42
C ASP A 154 -7.79 11.28 4.86
N LEU A 155 -8.66 12.20 5.28
CA LEU A 155 -8.27 13.58 5.57
C LEU A 155 -7.80 13.79 7.01
N HIS A 156 -8.37 13.03 7.96
CA HIS A 156 -8.16 13.22 9.39
C HIS A 156 -8.00 11.89 10.10
N ASP A 157 -7.17 11.85 11.10
CA ASP A 157 -7.09 10.69 11.98
C ASP A 157 -8.21 10.72 13.05
N ARG A 158 -8.27 9.66 13.86
CA ARG A 158 -9.25 9.53 14.97
C ARG A 158 -9.13 10.61 16.05
N TYR A 159 -8.06 11.38 16.04
CA TYR A 159 -7.82 12.49 16.97
C TYR A 159 -8.10 13.87 16.34
N GLY A 160 -8.63 13.89 15.12
CA GLY A 160 -8.94 15.11 14.38
C GLY A 160 -7.71 15.83 13.82
N ARG A 161 -6.54 15.15 13.72
CA ARG A 161 -5.37 15.73 13.08
C ARG A 161 -5.46 15.54 11.57
N ASP A 162 -5.09 16.56 10.82
CA ASP A 162 -5.00 16.50 9.37
C ASP A 162 -3.85 15.59 8.94
N LEU A 163 -4.15 14.58 8.15
CA LEU A 163 -3.16 13.68 7.58
C LEU A 163 -2.57 14.28 6.31
N ARG A 164 -1.27 14.60 6.29
CA ARG A 164 -0.61 15.25 5.15
C ARG A 164 0.75 14.63 4.83
N VAL A 165 1.01 14.48 3.55
CA VAL A 165 2.36 14.32 3.02
C VAL A 165 2.99 15.71 2.94
N ILE A 166 4.17 15.87 3.50
CA ILE A 166 4.91 17.13 3.48
C ILE A 166 6.06 16.97 2.49
N ARG A 167 6.05 17.78 1.45
CA ARG A 167 7.07 17.72 0.40
C ARG A 167 7.53 19.11 -0.04
N ARG A 168 8.75 19.19 -0.52
CA ARG A 168 9.35 20.41 -1.06
C ARG A 168 9.74 20.18 -2.52
N LYS A 169 9.37 21.10 -3.38
CA LYS A 169 9.79 21.05 -4.79
C LYS A 169 11.27 21.40 -4.89
N LEU A 170 12.03 20.60 -5.62
CA LEU A 170 13.45 20.81 -5.89
C LEU A 170 13.64 21.55 -7.22
N ALA A 171 14.85 22.10 -7.41
CA ALA A 171 15.18 22.84 -8.63
C ALA A 171 15.19 21.95 -9.90
N ASP A 172 15.46 20.67 -9.75
CA ASP A 172 15.43 19.67 -10.83
C ASP A 172 14.02 19.19 -11.19
N GLY A 173 12.98 19.75 -10.53
CA GLY A 173 11.58 19.36 -10.72
C GLY A 173 11.13 18.16 -9.89
N GLY A 174 12.04 17.53 -9.13
CA GLY A 174 11.73 16.47 -8.17
C GLY A 174 11.13 17.00 -6.87
N TYR A 175 10.86 16.09 -5.94
CA TYR A 175 10.35 16.43 -4.61
C TYR A 175 11.23 15.82 -3.51
N GLN A 176 11.54 16.61 -2.51
CA GLN A 176 12.09 16.18 -1.24
C GLN A 176 10.94 15.87 -0.29
N ASN A 177 10.82 14.64 0.18
CA ASN A 177 9.82 14.23 1.15
C ASN A 177 10.37 14.39 2.57
N ILE A 178 9.70 15.19 3.40
CA ILE A 178 10.15 15.50 4.77
C ILE A 178 10.11 14.28 5.69
N ALA A 179 9.13 13.40 5.51
CA ALA A 179 9.05 12.14 6.25
C ALA A 179 10.27 11.25 5.97
N GLU A 180 10.68 11.16 4.72
CA GLU A 180 11.85 10.39 4.31
C GLU A 180 13.17 10.96 4.87
N GLU A 181 13.30 12.28 4.98
CA GLU A 181 14.45 12.91 5.61
C GLU A 181 14.58 12.59 7.11
N LEU A 182 13.45 12.55 7.83
CA LEU A 182 13.42 12.12 9.23
C LEU A 182 13.79 10.65 9.38
N ARG A 183 13.28 9.81 8.48
CA ARG A 183 13.57 8.38 8.47
C ARG A 183 15.06 8.11 8.16
N ARG A 184 15.65 8.79 7.18
CA ARG A 184 17.08 8.68 6.85
C ARG A 184 17.98 9.13 8.02
N ALA A 185 17.50 10.10 8.80
CA ALA A 185 18.21 10.53 10.00
C ALA A 185 18.08 9.55 11.19
N GLY A 186 17.34 8.44 11.05
CA GLY A 186 17.06 7.49 12.13
C GLY A 186 16.13 8.05 13.23
N LEU A 187 15.40 9.12 12.93
CA LEU A 187 14.55 9.85 13.87
C LEU A 187 13.05 9.55 13.65
N ALA A 188 12.73 8.67 12.72
CA ALA A 188 11.38 8.17 12.51
C ALA A 188 11.43 6.76 11.93
N HIS A 189 10.49 5.91 12.32
CA HIS A 189 10.22 4.62 11.68
C HIS A 189 9.18 4.79 10.59
N ARG A 190 9.19 3.88 9.60
CA ARG A 190 8.13 3.79 8.62
C ARG A 190 6.84 3.34 9.29
N TYR A 191 5.73 4.02 8.99
CA TYR A 191 4.43 3.71 9.55
C TYR A 191 3.31 3.86 8.51
N LEU A 192 2.66 2.76 8.18
CA LEU A 192 1.55 2.70 7.23
C LEU A 192 0.21 2.38 7.91
N GLY A 193 0.15 2.51 9.24
CA GLY A 193 -0.95 2.06 10.08
C GLY A 193 -0.66 0.73 10.77
N GLY A 194 -1.39 0.42 11.84
CA GLY A 194 -1.24 -0.83 12.60
C GLY A 194 -0.30 -0.73 13.80
N PHE A 195 0.60 -1.68 13.95
CA PHE A 195 1.50 -1.74 15.10
C PHE A 195 2.66 -0.75 14.97
N LYS A 196 2.91 0.01 16.05
CA LYS A 196 4.07 0.88 16.16
C LYS A 196 5.29 0.09 16.63
N THR A 197 6.45 0.33 16.04
CA THR A 197 7.73 -0.17 16.55
C THR A 197 8.09 0.59 17.83
N GLY A 198 8.59 -0.09 18.84
CA GLY A 198 9.02 0.56 20.09
C GLY A 198 10.30 1.38 19.91
N TRP A 199 10.47 2.38 20.77
CA TRP A 199 11.66 3.25 20.83
C TRP A 199 12.51 2.99 22.09
N CYS A 200 12.05 2.04 22.91
CA CYS A 200 12.71 1.68 24.17
C CYS A 200 13.50 0.37 24.07
#